data_40e15a4a8254fdb8a5b41912516deea8
#
_entry.id   40e15a4a8254fdb8a5b41912516deea8
#
_cell.length_a   1.000
_cell.length_b   1.000
_cell.length_c   1.000
_cell.angle_alpha   90.00
_cell.angle_beta   90.00
_cell.angle_gamma   90.00
#
_symmetry.space_group_name_H-M   'P 1'
#
loop_
_entity.id
_entity.type
_entity.pdbx_description
1 polymer ?
#
loop_
_entity_poly.entity_id
_entity_poly.type
_entity_poly.pdbx_seq_one_letter_code
_entity_poly.pdbx_strand_id
1 'polypeptide(L)'
;VSARPHGSARRGRDRKAGVLMPEPGRARFEYGDAPSAAVVGGGIAGLAAATLLAERGSRVTLYEREESLGGRLAGWRTRLADGSEATMSRGFHAFFRQYYNLRGLLRRTDPGLTRLTPLPDYPLRHSGGLTDSFARVPRTPPFSALGFVALSPTFGWRDLATMDVRAALPLLDVRVPEVYQRFDQVSAVRFLERVRFPEAAHHLAFEVFSRSFFADPRELSAAELLLMFHIYFLGSAEGLLFDVPDEPFPQALWGPLGDYLQRLGVVVRTGTYVHDIHPRDGGGVALRTDTGEDRHEAAVLALDTRGLRQVVAASPGLGTAAWRDGIAAVRTAPQFLVSRLWLDRPVRPDRPGFLGTSGYGGLDNISVLERYEGEAARWAARNGGTVVELHAYAVAADAEREKVQSMLVDRLRQVYPETREARIVDARHEWRSDCPLFPVGSHHRRPTVRTPHPWLTLAGDAIRCDLPVALMERAATTGFLAANALLAAWGVRGQVLWTVPRTGRSPALRALGALAGR
;
A
#
# COMPACT_ATOMS: atom_id res chain seq x y z
N VAL A 1 6.30 27.51 29.87
CA VAL A 1 5.04 26.90 29.37
C VAL A 1 5.43 25.98 28.26
N SER A 2 5.44 24.66 28.55
CA SER A 2 5.81 23.59 27.61
C SER A 2 4.77 23.55 26.49
N ALA A 3 5.14 23.97 25.29
CA ALA A 3 4.31 23.85 24.11
C ALA A 3 4.09 22.35 23.81
N ARG A 4 2.86 21.88 23.96
CA ARG A 4 2.46 20.55 23.47
C ARG A 4 2.74 20.49 21.98
N PRO A 5 3.34 19.40 21.47
CA PRO A 5 3.63 19.27 20.05
C PRO A 5 2.32 19.36 19.26
N HIS A 6 2.24 20.31 18.33
CA HIS A 6 1.13 20.46 17.42
C HIS A 6 0.93 19.15 16.62
N GLY A 7 -0.30 18.67 16.63
CA GLY A 7 -0.75 17.57 15.80
C GLY A 7 -0.51 16.20 16.39
N SER A 8 -1.10 15.90 17.54
CA SER A 8 -1.46 14.51 17.84
C SER A 8 -2.57 14.13 16.86
N ALA A 9 -2.18 13.68 15.64
CA ALA A 9 -3.06 12.82 14.87
C ALA A 9 -3.66 11.84 15.89
N ARG A 10 -5.00 11.84 16.07
CA ARG A 10 -5.62 10.88 16.97
C ARG A 10 -5.10 9.54 16.51
N ARG A 11 -4.22 8.92 17.34
CA ARG A 11 -3.91 7.50 17.21
C ARG A 11 -5.25 6.87 16.99
N GLY A 12 -5.35 5.92 16.14
CA GLY A 12 -6.54 5.14 16.10
C GLY A 12 -6.93 4.64 17.51
N ARG A 13 -7.79 3.68 17.62
CA ARG A 13 -8.21 3.11 18.91
C ARG A 13 -7.13 2.27 19.59
N ASP A 14 -6.05 1.90 18.86
CA ASP A 14 -5.01 1.05 19.43
C ASP A 14 -4.06 1.79 20.37
N ARG A 15 -4.19 1.50 21.66
CA ARG A 15 -3.36 2.09 22.72
C ARG A 15 -1.92 1.56 22.76
N LYS A 16 -1.63 0.45 22.05
CA LYS A 16 -0.31 -0.19 22.00
C LYS A 16 0.47 0.15 20.73
N ALA A 17 0.00 1.09 19.93
CA ALA A 17 0.76 1.55 18.76
C ALA A 17 2.17 1.99 19.17
N GLY A 18 3.17 1.55 18.40
CA GLY A 18 4.56 1.92 18.58
C GLY A 18 4.83 3.35 18.12
N VAL A 19 5.86 3.96 18.66
CA VAL A 19 6.29 5.33 18.34
C VAL A 19 7.76 5.32 17.95
N LEU A 20 8.08 5.99 16.86
CA LEU A 20 9.46 6.31 16.46
C LEU A 20 9.62 7.83 16.56
N MET A 21 10.44 8.27 17.51
CA MET A 21 10.77 9.70 17.67
C MET A 21 11.80 10.11 16.63
N PRO A 22 11.66 11.30 16.03
CA PRO A 22 12.70 11.85 15.18
C PRO A 22 13.88 12.31 16.04
N GLU A 23 15.04 12.46 15.40
CA GLU A 23 16.20 13.11 16.02
C GLU A 23 15.83 14.51 16.54
N PRO A 24 16.43 14.94 17.67
CA PRO A 24 16.22 16.28 18.20
C PRO A 24 16.77 17.33 17.24
N GLY A 25 16.20 18.53 17.28
CA GLY A 25 16.61 19.63 16.42
C GLY A 25 15.68 20.82 16.54
N ARG A 26 16.01 21.92 15.85
CA ARG A 26 15.14 23.10 15.75
C ARG A 26 13.81 22.74 15.08
N ALA A 27 12.77 23.53 15.36
CA ALA A 27 11.41 23.19 14.89
C ALA A 27 11.27 23.31 13.36
N ARG A 28 11.94 24.30 12.75
CA ARG A 28 11.94 24.58 11.31
C ARG A 28 13.15 25.43 10.94
N PHE A 29 13.40 25.59 9.64
CA PHE A 29 14.41 26.53 9.14
C PHE A 29 13.97 27.98 9.41
N GLU A 30 14.96 28.86 9.60
CA GLU A 30 14.74 30.30 9.59
C GLU A 30 14.62 30.80 8.14
N TYR A 31 14.02 31.97 7.98
CA TYR A 31 13.86 32.58 6.68
C TYR A 31 15.26 32.91 6.09
N GLY A 32 15.55 32.44 4.90
CA GLY A 32 16.84 32.64 4.23
C GLY A 32 17.80 31.43 4.29
N ASP A 33 17.74 30.59 5.35
CA ASP A 33 18.64 29.45 5.56
C ASP A 33 18.07 28.11 5.05
N ALA A 34 16.94 28.14 4.37
CA ALA A 34 16.23 26.95 3.96
C ALA A 34 16.92 26.24 2.79
N PRO A 35 17.37 25.00 2.96
CA PRO A 35 17.93 24.22 1.87
C PRO A 35 16.86 23.85 0.83
N SER A 36 17.31 23.70 -0.42
CA SER A 36 16.46 23.19 -1.50
C SER A 36 16.49 21.67 -1.53
N ALA A 37 15.33 21.06 -1.77
CA ALA A 37 15.18 19.62 -1.90
C ALA A 37 14.35 19.26 -3.14
N ALA A 38 14.88 18.36 -3.95
CA ALA A 38 14.13 17.70 -5.00
C ALA A 38 13.39 16.48 -4.44
N VAL A 39 12.13 16.32 -4.77
CA VAL A 39 11.38 15.07 -4.55
C VAL A 39 10.99 14.52 -5.91
N VAL A 40 11.50 13.35 -6.27
CA VAL A 40 11.26 12.72 -7.57
C VAL A 40 10.23 11.60 -7.41
N GLY A 41 9.04 11.82 -7.96
CA GLY A 41 7.87 10.96 -7.86
C GLY A 41 6.77 11.56 -6.98
N GLY A 42 5.59 11.81 -7.56
CA GLY A 42 4.40 12.38 -6.91
C GLY A 42 3.42 11.34 -6.35
N GLY A 43 3.88 10.12 -6.05
CA GLY A 43 3.12 9.10 -5.34
C GLY A 43 3.09 9.35 -3.82
N ILE A 44 2.43 8.46 -3.06
CA ILE A 44 2.27 8.57 -1.59
C ILE A 44 3.60 8.87 -0.88
N ALA A 45 4.68 8.19 -1.25
CA ALA A 45 5.98 8.36 -0.62
C ALA A 45 6.57 9.75 -0.86
N GLY A 46 6.51 10.23 -2.11
CA GLY A 46 6.98 11.59 -2.46
C GLY A 46 6.12 12.67 -1.84
N LEU A 47 4.79 12.50 -1.86
CA LEU A 47 3.86 13.44 -1.21
C LEU A 47 4.12 13.53 0.30
N ALA A 48 4.39 12.40 0.97
CA ALA A 48 4.74 12.39 2.38
C ALA A 48 6.07 13.12 2.65
N ALA A 49 7.10 12.86 1.82
CA ALA A 49 8.39 13.52 1.96
C ALA A 49 8.30 15.02 1.69
N ALA A 50 7.66 15.42 0.59
CA ALA A 50 7.48 16.82 0.21
C ALA A 50 6.71 17.60 1.28
N THR A 51 5.63 17.00 1.80
CA THR A 51 4.83 17.60 2.87
C THR A 51 5.69 17.92 4.09
N LEU A 52 6.43 16.93 4.59
CA LEU A 52 7.21 17.14 5.80
C LEU A 52 8.36 18.14 5.59
N LEU A 53 9.09 18.04 4.49
CA LEU A 53 10.17 18.98 4.17
C LEU A 53 9.65 20.42 4.08
N ALA A 54 8.54 20.63 3.37
CA ALA A 54 7.92 21.95 3.24
C ALA A 54 7.35 22.49 4.58
N GLU A 55 6.70 21.63 5.39
CA GLU A 55 6.25 22.00 6.74
C GLU A 55 7.40 22.45 7.66
N ARG A 56 8.62 22.00 7.40
CA ARG A 56 9.84 22.41 8.12
C ARG A 56 10.55 23.60 7.47
N GLY A 57 10.01 24.12 6.38
CA GLY A 57 10.49 25.33 5.71
C GLY A 57 11.53 25.09 4.63
N SER A 58 11.83 23.85 4.24
CA SER A 58 12.68 23.59 3.07
C SER A 58 12.03 24.07 1.79
N ARG A 59 12.83 24.54 0.83
CA ARG A 59 12.37 24.87 -0.53
C ARG A 59 12.26 23.58 -1.33
N VAL A 60 11.04 23.11 -1.59
CA VAL A 60 10.79 21.82 -2.22
C VAL A 60 10.34 21.98 -3.67
N THR A 61 10.94 21.21 -4.59
CA THR A 61 10.42 20.98 -5.94
C THR A 61 10.05 19.50 -6.05
N LEU A 62 8.79 19.24 -6.37
CA LEU A 62 8.26 17.89 -6.61
C LEU A 62 8.17 17.66 -8.12
N TYR A 63 8.83 16.62 -8.61
CA TYR A 63 8.82 16.20 -10.01
C TYR A 63 7.97 14.94 -10.17
N GLU A 64 6.97 14.99 -11.05
CA GLU A 64 6.14 13.84 -11.40
C GLU A 64 6.06 13.73 -12.92
N ARG A 65 6.32 12.54 -13.46
CA ARG A 65 6.30 12.30 -14.91
C ARG A 65 4.90 12.32 -15.52
N GLU A 66 3.89 11.92 -14.73
CA GLU A 66 2.50 11.92 -15.15
C GLU A 66 1.88 13.31 -14.93
N GLU A 67 0.76 13.58 -15.60
CA GLU A 67 0.03 14.85 -15.44
C GLU A 67 -0.68 14.98 -14.09
N SER A 68 -0.76 13.90 -13.31
CA SER A 68 -1.49 13.85 -12.05
C SER A 68 -0.68 13.26 -10.91
N LEU A 69 -0.91 13.76 -9.70
CA LEU A 69 -0.36 13.22 -8.47
C LEU A 69 -1.07 11.92 -8.05
N GLY A 70 -0.44 11.17 -7.15
CA GLY A 70 -0.98 9.95 -6.56
C GLY A 70 -0.25 8.67 -6.98
N GLY A 71 0.54 8.70 -8.05
CA GLY A 71 1.31 7.56 -8.54
C GLY A 71 0.39 6.36 -8.87
N ARG A 72 0.57 5.22 -8.17
CA ARG A 72 -0.30 4.05 -8.37
C ARG A 72 -1.74 4.24 -7.89
N LEU A 73 -2.02 5.25 -7.09
CA LEU A 73 -3.36 5.67 -6.71
C LEU A 73 -3.79 6.96 -7.46
N ALA A 74 -3.17 7.26 -8.59
CA ALA A 74 -3.65 8.33 -9.46
C ALA A 74 -5.02 7.99 -10.06
N GLY A 75 -5.71 9.01 -10.52
CA GLY A 75 -6.91 8.87 -11.34
C GLY A 75 -6.84 9.83 -12.51
N TRP A 76 -7.48 9.48 -13.59
CA TRP A 76 -7.53 10.28 -14.83
C TRP A 76 -8.94 10.27 -15.42
N ARG A 77 -9.29 11.36 -16.06
CA ARG A 77 -10.58 11.49 -16.74
C ARG A 77 -10.64 10.61 -17.98
N THR A 78 -11.80 10.02 -18.21
CA THR A 78 -12.12 9.26 -19.42
C THR A 78 -13.53 9.59 -19.86
N ARG A 79 -13.78 9.56 -21.15
CA ARG A 79 -15.10 9.74 -21.72
C ARG A 79 -15.70 8.38 -22.04
N LEU A 80 -16.89 8.11 -21.51
CA LEU A 80 -17.62 6.87 -21.71
C LEU A 80 -18.34 6.87 -23.06
N ALA A 81 -18.79 5.68 -23.49
CA ALA A 81 -19.52 5.50 -24.75
C ALA A 81 -20.87 6.23 -24.78
N ASP A 82 -21.49 6.47 -23.63
CA ASP A 82 -22.72 7.27 -23.48
C ASP A 82 -22.47 8.78 -23.53
N GLY A 83 -21.21 9.20 -23.72
CA GLY A 83 -20.79 10.59 -23.77
C GLY A 83 -20.52 11.23 -22.39
N SER A 84 -20.84 10.57 -21.29
CA SER A 84 -20.56 11.07 -19.95
C SER A 84 -19.06 10.98 -19.61
N GLU A 85 -18.62 11.79 -18.66
CA GLU A 85 -17.27 11.72 -18.11
C GLU A 85 -17.24 10.86 -16.86
N ALA A 86 -16.16 10.10 -16.69
CA ALA A 86 -15.85 9.34 -15.50
C ALA A 86 -14.36 9.46 -15.15
N THR A 87 -14.02 9.21 -13.92
CA THR A 87 -12.64 9.15 -13.46
C THR A 87 -12.21 7.69 -13.34
N MET A 88 -11.27 7.27 -14.17
CA MET A 88 -10.65 5.95 -14.08
C MET A 88 -9.50 5.97 -13.08
N SER A 89 -9.20 4.83 -12.47
CA SER A 89 -8.08 4.62 -11.57
C SER A 89 -7.55 3.19 -11.72
N ARG A 90 -6.55 2.83 -10.91
CA ARG A 90 -6.06 1.44 -10.84
C ARG A 90 -6.84 0.57 -9.84
N GLY A 91 -8.06 0.98 -9.53
CA GLY A 91 -9.04 0.21 -8.82
C GLY A 91 -9.05 0.37 -7.32
N PHE A 92 -9.77 -0.52 -6.68
CA PHE A 92 -10.03 -0.52 -5.25
C PHE A 92 -8.76 -0.54 -4.39
N HIS A 93 -8.71 0.32 -3.39
CA HIS A 93 -7.67 0.34 -2.36
C HIS A 93 -8.28 0.52 -0.98
N ALA A 94 -7.94 -0.36 -0.05
CA ALA A 94 -8.39 -0.32 1.34
C ALA A 94 -7.47 0.55 2.20
N PHE A 95 -8.00 1.62 2.79
CA PHE A 95 -7.28 2.50 3.71
C PHE A 95 -7.45 1.99 5.14
N PHE A 96 -6.63 1.02 5.53
CA PHE A 96 -6.72 0.43 6.86
C PHE A 96 -6.48 1.46 7.97
N ARG A 97 -7.14 1.28 9.12
CA ARG A 97 -7.08 2.26 10.21
C ARG A 97 -5.74 2.26 10.93
N GLN A 98 -4.98 1.18 10.88
CA GLN A 98 -3.60 1.12 11.35
C GLN A 98 -2.58 1.75 10.39
N TYR A 99 -2.98 2.28 9.24
CA TYR A 99 -2.12 3.09 8.37
C TYR A 99 -1.95 4.50 8.97
N TYR A 100 -1.26 4.55 10.11
CA TYR A 100 -1.19 5.76 10.94
C TYR A 100 -0.51 6.93 10.24
N ASN A 101 0.60 6.66 9.53
CA ASN A 101 1.39 7.69 8.85
C ASN A 101 0.69 8.18 7.57
N LEU A 102 0.11 7.28 6.78
CA LEU A 102 -0.71 7.65 5.63
C LEU A 102 -1.93 8.46 6.06
N ARG A 103 -2.68 7.99 7.05
CA ARG A 103 -3.83 8.73 7.59
C ARG A 103 -3.41 10.05 8.22
N GLY A 104 -2.20 10.11 8.80
CA GLY A 104 -1.59 11.34 9.27
C GLY A 104 -1.30 12.33 8.13
N LEU A 105 -0.85 11.85 6.96
CA LEU A 105 -0.68 12.66 5.76
C LEU A 105 -2.03 13.24 5.29
N LEU A 106 -3.05 12.40 5.15
CA LEU A 106 -4.37 12.82 4.67
C LEU A 106 -5.05 13.83 5.59
N ARG A 107 -4.80 13.76 6.91
CA ARG A 107 -5.33 14.74 7.88
C ARG A 107 -4.80 16.17 7.70
N ARG A 108 -3.77 16.39 6.90
CA ARG A 108 -3.31 17.77 6.56
C ARG A 108 -4.40 18.54 5.80
N THR A 109 -5.20 17.83 5.03
CA THR A 109 -6.26 18.43 4.19
C THR A 109 -7.66 18.08 4.65
N ASP A 110 -7.82 16.94 5.32
CA ASP A 110 -9.08 16.49 5.90
C ASP A 110 -8.85 15.99 7.34
N PRO A 111 -8.82 16.89 8.34
CA PRO A 111 -8.54 16.53 9.74
C PRO A 111 -9.45 15.45 10.31
N GLY A 112 -10.71 15.40 9.87
CA GLY A 112 -11.72 14.42 10.27
C GLY A 112 -11.62 13.09 9.51
N LEU A 113 -10.88 13.05 8.40
CA LEU A 113 -10.92 11.97 7.40
C LEU A 113 -12.36 11.69 6.92
N THR A 114 -13.12 12.76 6.66
CA THR A 114 -14.53 12.70 6.25
C THR A 114 -14.68 12.21 4.82
N ARG A 115 -13.61 12.30 4.02
CA ARG A 115 -13.51 11.76 2.66
C ARG A 115 -13.27 10.25 2.61
N LEU A 116 -13.16 9.60 3.77
CA LEU A 116 -12.98 8.16 3.89
C LEU A 116 -14.21 7.53 4.53
N THR A 117 -14.97 6.77 3.75
CA THR A 117 -16.18 6.06 4.18
C THR A 117 -15.81 4.68 4.72
N PRO A 118 -16.23 4.32 5.95
CA PRO A 118 -16.00 3.00 6.50
C PRO A 118 -16.82 1.93 5.77
N LEU A 119 -16.18 0.85 5.35
CA LEU A 119 -16.89 -0.35 4.94
C LEU A 119 -17.18 -1.23 6.17
N PRO A 120 -18.43 -1.67 6.36
CA PRO A 120 -18.84 -2.36 7.59
C PRO A 120 -18.28 -3.78 7.67
N ASP A 121 -17.98 -4.40 6.53
CA ASP A 121 -17.53 -5.78 6.43
C ASP A 121 -16.53 -5.95 5.26
N TYR A 122 -15.83 -7.05 5.32
CA TYR A 122 -14.92 -7.55 4.28
C TYR A 122 -15.29 -9.00 3.98
N PRO A 123 -16.43 -9.26 3.29
CA PRO A 123 -16.85 -10.62 3.01
C PRO A 123 -15.89 -11.28 2.00
N LEU A 124 -15.58 -12.56 2.25
CA LEU A 124 -14.75 -13.42 1.40
C LEU A 124 -15.56 -14.62 0.96
N ARG A 125 -15.76 -14.80 -0.33
CA ARG A 125 -16.57 -15.88 -0.89
C ARG A 125 -15.72 -16.84 -1.71
N HIS A 126 -15.76 -18.11 -1.33
CA HIS A 126 -15.14 -19.19 -2.08
C HIS A 126 -16.16 -19.83 -3.06
N SER A 127 -15.69 -20.28 -4.22
CA SER A 127 -16.54 -20.93 -5.24
C SER A 127 -17.22 -22.20 -4.75
N GLY A 128 -16.69 -22.87 -3.74
CA GLY A 128 -17.29 -24.01 -3.03
C GLY A 128 -18.44 -23.65 -2.09
N GLY A 129 -18.89 -22.38 -2.05
CA GLY A 129 -20.04 -21.94 -1.26
C GLY A 129 -19.70 -21.39 0.14
N LEU A 130 -18.46 -21.52 0.62
CA LEU A 130 -18.02 -20.94 1.90
C LEU A 130 -17.98 -19.41 1.79
N THR A 131 -18.42 -18.76 2.86
CA THR A 131 -18.35 -17.30 2.97
C THR A 131 -17.87 -16.91 4.36
N ASP A 132 -16.75 -16.22 4.42
CA ASP A 132 -16.21 -15.63 5.64
C ASP A 132 -16.60 -14.16 5.75
N SER A 133 -16.69 -13.66 6.99
CA SER A 133 -16.98 -12.27 7.29
C SER A 133 -16.17 -11.82 8.49
N PHE A 134 -15.70 -10.58 8.46
CA PHE A 134 -14.98 -9.95 9.56
C PHE A 134 -15.87 -9.09 10.46
N ALA A 135 -17.15 -8.90 10.11
CA ALA A 135 -18.08 -8.02 10.83
C ALA A 135 -18.22 -8.39 12.32
N ARG A 136 -18.22 -9.69 12.65
CA ARG A 136 -18.39 -10.21 14.01
C ARG A 136 -17.08 -10.58 14.71
N VAL A 137 -15.94 -10.49 14.01
CA VAL A 137 -14.64 -10.85 14.56
C VAL A 137 -14.23 -9.84 15.65
N PRO A 138 -13.83 -10.30 16.84
CA PRO A 138 -13.30 -9.42 17.88
C PRO A 138 -12.13 -8.60 17.36
N ARG A 139 -12.08 -7.32 17.70
CA ARG A 139 -11.05 -6.41 17.15
C ARG A 139 -9.71 -6.49 17.88
N THR A 140 -9.72 -6.87 19.16
CA THR A 140 -8.51 -6.83 20.01
C THR A 140 -7.70 -8.12 19.89
N PRO A 141 -6.42 -8.07 19.46
CA PRO A 141 -5.55 -9.23 19.48
C PRO A 141 -5.28 -9.75 20.91
N PRO A 142 -5.17 -11.07 21.11
CA PRO A 142 -5.18 -12.14 20.13
C PRO A 142 -6.59 -12.62 19.74
N PHE A 143 -7.63 -12.08 20.38
CA PHE A 143 -9.02 -12.52 20.16
C PHE A 143 -9.49 -12.29 18.73
N SER A 144 -8.89 -11.36 17.99
CA SER A 144 -9.16 -11.15 16.56
C SER A 144 -8.80 -12.39 15.74
N ALA A 145 -7.61 -12.98 15.93
CA ALA A 145 -7.20 -14.18 15.21
C ALA A 145 -8.01 -15.41 15.67
N LEU A 146 -8.15 -15.59 16.99
CA LEU A 146 -8.92 -16.72 17.57
C LEU A 146 -10.40 -16.63 17.16
N GLY A 147 -10.98 -15.44 17.25
CA GLY A 147 -12.37 -15.21 16.86
C GLY A 147 -12.61 -15.43 15.37
N PHE A 148 -11.67 -15.02 14.51
CA PHE A 148 -11.76 -15.32 13.09
C PHE A 148 -11.80 -16.83 12.83
N VAL A 149 -10.84 -17.58 13.39
CA VAL A 149 -10.81 -19.05 13.24
C VAL A 149 -12.08 -19.71 13.81
N ALA A 150 -12.58 -19.24 14.95
CA ALA A 150 -13.77 -19.82 15.58
C ALA A 150 -15.09 -19.49 14.86
N LEU A 151 -15.17 -18.35 14.16
CA LEU A 151 -16.38 -17.89 13.47
C LEU A 151 -16.37 -18.21 11.98
N SER A 152 -15.23 -18.56 11.41
CA SER A 152 -15.06 -18.86 10.01
C SER A 152 -15.58 -20.27 9.70
N PRO A 153 -16.50 -20.43 8.73
CA PRO A 153 -16.93 -21.75 8.27
C PRO A 153 -15.83 -22.51 7.55
N THR A 154 -14.73 -21.86 7.20
CA THR A 154 -13.59 -22.43 6.51
C THR A 154 -12.69 -23.27 7.43
N PHE A 155 -12.72 -23.03 8.75
CA PHE A 155 -11.92 -23.77 9.74
C PHE A 155 -12.77 -24.83 10.45
N GLY A 156 -12.70 -26.08 9.98
CA GLY A 156 -13.29 -27.22 10.68
C GLY A 156 -12.47 -27.66 11.91
N TRP A 157 -13.10 -28.13 12.98
CA TRP A 157 -12.39 -28.66 14.15
C TRP A 157 -11.43 -29.79 13.83
N ARG A 158 -11.80 -30.65 12.86
CA ARG A 158 -10.92 -31.74 12.38
C ARG A 158 -9.69 -31.19 11.69
N ASP A 159 -9.85 -30.16 10.89
CA ASP A 159 -8.76 -29.55 10.14
C ASP A 159 -7.78 -28.84 11.09
N LEU A 160 -8.30 -28.15 12.11
CA LEU A 160 -7.49 -27.53 13.16
C LEU A 160 -6.68 -28.56 13.96
N ALA A 161 -7.23 -29.75 14.20
CA ALA A 161 -6.55 -30.83 14.90
C ALA A 161 -5.36 -31.42 14.12
N THR A 162 -5.33 -31.23 12.78
CA THR A 162 -4.23 -31.70 11.93
C THR A 162 -3.09 -30.67 11.80
N MET A 163 -3.31 -29.42 12.24
CA MET A 163 -2.29 -28.38 12.17
C MET A 163 -1.09 -28.69 13.07
N ASP A 164 0.10 -28.42 12.57
CA ASP A 164 1.30 -28.43 13.38
C ASP A 164 1.37 -27.13 14.20
N VAL A 165 0.89 -27.22 15.45
CA VAL A 165 0.83 -26.10 16.39
C VAL A 165 2.24 -25.52 16.65
N ARG A 166 3.29 -26.37 16.70
CA ARG A 166 4.67 -25.90 16.91
C ARG A 166 5.16 -25.09 15.73
N ALA A 167 4.91 -25.57 14.52
CA ALA A 167 5.25 -24.83 13.30
C ALA A 167 4.45 -23.52 13.15
N ALA A 168 3.26 -23.42 13.73
CA ALA A 168 2.40 -22.23 13.72
C ALA A 168 2.78 -21.18 14.78
N LEU A 169 3.51 -21.56 15.84
CA LEU A 169 3.89 -20.63 16.93
C LEU A 169 4.62 -19.36 16.49
N PRO A 170 5.47 -19.35 15.43
CA PRO A 170 6.07 -18.12 14.90
C PRO A 170 5.05 -17.05 14.48
N LEU A 171 3.84 -17.44 14.08
CA LEU A 171 2.75 -16.49 13.81
C LEU A 171 2.37 -15.66 15.04
N LEU A 172 2.55 -16.20 16.24
CA LEU A 172 2.18 -15.55 17.50
C LEU A 172 3.28 -14.63 18.07
N ASP A 173 4.53 -14.80 17.62
CA ASP A 173 5.70 -14.03 18.08
C ASP A 173 6.48 -13.42 16.91
N VAL A 174 5.81 -12.72 16.04
CA VAL A 174 6.48 -11.94 14.99
C VAL A 174 7.21 -10.77 15.63
N ARG A 175 8.50 -10.65 15.33
CA ARG A 175 9.37 -9.53 15.73
C ARG A 175 9.97 -8.90 14.49
N VAL A 176 9.93 -7.59 14.40
CA VAL A 176 10.44 -6.85 13.25
C VAL A 176 11.64 -6.01 13.69
N PRO A 177 12.83 -6.20 13.05
CA PRO A 177 13.08 -6.89 11.78
C PRO A 177 13.46 -8.38 11.87
N GLU A 178 13.56 -9.00 13.04
CA GLU A 178 14.11 -10.36 13.25
C GLU A 178 13.36 -11.45 12.47
N VAL A 179 12.10 -11.25 12.14
CA VAL A 179 11.28 -12.16 11.31
C VAL A 179 11.95 -12.45 9.96
N TYR A 180 12.64 -11.47 9.40
CA TYR A 180 13.36 -11.64 8.14
C TYR A 180 14.61 -12.51 8.27
N GLN A 181 15.33 -12.41 9.38
CA GLN A 181 16.49 -13.28 9.63
C GLN A 181 16.09 -14.75 9.69
N ARG A 182 14.89 -15.04 10.18
CA ARG A 182 14.40 -16.40 10.40
C ARG A 182 13.66 -16.98 9.18
N PHE A 183 12.92 -16.18 8.46
CA PHE A 183 11.94 -16.66 7.49
C PHE A 183 12.08 -16.10 6.07
N ASP A 184 13.03 -15.19 5.82
CA ASP A 184 13.20 -14.63 4.48
C ASP A 184 13.69 -15.68 3.45
N GLN A 185 14.42 -16.71 3.90
CA GLN A 185 14.91 -17.80 3.04
C GLN A 185 13.87 -18.90 2.79
N VAL A 186 12.65 -18.75 3.29
CA VAL A 186 11.56 -19.71 3.15
C VAL A 186 10.45 -19.06 2.33
N SER A 187 9.85 -19.79 1.39
CA SER A 187 8.67 -19.29 0.67
C SER A 187 7.41 -19.38 1.53
N ALA A 188 6.44 -18.51 1.23
CA ALA A 188 5.15 -18.51 1.92
C ALA A 188 4.45 -19.88 1.83
N VAL A 189 4.49 -20.52 0.65
CA VAL A 189 3.90 -21.87 0.47
C VAL A 189 4.56 -22.89 1.38
N ARG A 190 5.90 -22.95 1.42
CA ARG A 190 6.62 -23.91 2.29
C ARG A 190 6.36 -23.68 3.77
N PHE A 191 6.19 -22.42 4.17
CA PHE A 191 5.83 -22.11 5.55
C PHE A 191 4.44 -22.68 5.89
N LEU A 192 3.44 -22.45 5.04
CA LEU A 192 2.06 -22.93 5.26
C LEU A 192 1.96 -24.47 5.19
N GLU A 193 2.74 -25.12 4.32
CA GLU A 193 2.87 -26.58 4.28
C GLU A 193 3.44 -27.15 5.60
N ARG A 194 4.47 -26.51 6.18
CA ARG A 194 5.03 -26.91 7.49
C ARG A 194 4.02 -26.77 8.61
N VAL A 195 3.22 -25.70 8.58
CA VAL A 195 2.13 -25.48 9.54
C VAL A 195 1.01 -26.52 9.36
N ARG A 196 0.97 -27.24 8.25
CA ARG A 196 -0.17 -28.07 7.84
C ARG A 196 -1.45 -27.26 7.88
N PHE A 197 -1.40 -26.09 7.24
CA PHE A 197 -2.54 -25.19 7.21
C PHE A 197 -3.71 -25.90 6.49
N PRO A 198 -4.94 -25.87 7.01
CA PRO A 198 -6.06 -26.61 6.46
C PRO A 198 -6.27 -26.30 4.99
N GLU A 199 -6.50 -27.32 4.16
CA GLU A 199 -6.67 -27.17 2.72
C GLU A 199 -7.85 -26.22 2.40
N ALA A 200 -8.97 -26.38 3.13
CA ALA A 200 -10.11 -25.49 3.02
C ALA A 200 -9.79 -24.02 3.31
N ALA A 201 -8.75 -23.75 4.12
CA ALA A 201 -8.32 -22.39 4.46
C ALA A 201 -7.17 -21.87 3.59
N HIS A 202 -6.63 -22.67 2.67
CA HIS A 202 -5.56 -22.25 1.75
C HIS A 202 -5.99 -21.02 0.94
N HIS A 203 -7.25 -20.95 0.50
CA HIS A 203 -7.76 -19.80 -0.23
C HIS A 203 -7.67 -18.50 0.58
N LEU A 204 -7.87 -18.53 1.90
CA LEU A 204 -7.71 -17.35 2.75
C LEU A 204 -6.25 -16.91 2.82
N ALA A 205 -5.33 -17.85 3.01
CA ALA A 205 -3.91 -17.54 3.15
C ALA A 205 -3.25 -17.21 1.80
N PHE A 206 -3.57 -17.97 0.76
CA PHE A 206 -2.92 -17.83 -0.55
C PHE A 206 -3.61 -16.82 -1.45
N GLU A 207 -4.92 -16.90 -1.59
CA GLU A 207 -5.62 -16.04 -2.55
C GLU A 207 -5.89 -14.65 -1.98
N VAL A 208 -6.28 -14.56 -0.72
CA VAL A 208 -6.58 -13.26 -0.12
C VAL A 208 -5.33 -12.51 0.31
N PHE A 209 -4.43 -13.16 1.06
CA PHE A 209 -3.26 -12.47 1.61
C PHE A 209 -2.07 -12.40 0.65
N SER A 210 -1.72 -13.51 -0.03
CA SER A 210 -0.57 -13.49 -0.96
C SER A 210 -0.87 -12.67 -2.21
N ARG A 211 -2.11 -12.72 -2.73
CA ARG A 211 -2.51 -11.92 -3.88
C ARG A 211 -2.61 -10.43 -3.58
N SER A 212 -2.80 -10.04 -2.31
CA SER A 212 -2.66 -8.63 -1.91
C SER A 212 -1.27 -8.06 -2.18
N PHE A 213 -0.24 -8.91 -2.29
CA PHE A 213 1.10 -8.53 -2.76
C PHE A 213 1.32 -8.80 -4.25
N PHE A 214 0.30 -9.18 -4.99
CA PHE A 214 0.39 -9.53 -6.42
C PHE A 214 1.41 -10.65 -6.69
N ALA A 215 1.69 -11.51 -5.72
CA ALA A 215 2.77 -12.48 -5.77
C ALA A 215 2.28 -13.92 -5.73
N ASP A 216 2.97 -14.80 -6.46
CA ASP A 216 2.82 -16.23 -6.26
C ASP A 216 3.40 -16.60 -4.87
N PRO A 217 2.66 -17.37 -4.04
CA PRO A 217 3.15 -17.78 -2.71
C PRO A 217 4.46 -18.58 -2.74
N ARG A 218 4.80 -19.20 -3.88
CA ARG A 218 6.07 -19.92 -4.09
C ARG A 218 7.26 -18.97 -4.19
N GLU A 219 7.04 -17.76 -4.70
CA GLU A 219 8.07 -16.73 -4.82
C GLU A 219 8.11 -15.78 -3.62
N LEU A 220 6.96 -15.56 -2.95
CA LEU A 220 6.85 -14.65 -1.83
C LEU A 220 7.63 -15.15 -0.60
N SER A 221 8.43 -14.28 0.03
CA SER A 221 9.08 -14.57 1.31
C SER A 221 8.06 -14.84 2.42
N ALA A 222 8.26 -15.91 3.19
CA ALA A 222 7.43 -16.21 4.35
C ALA A 222 7.51 -15.11 5.42
N ALA A 223 8.61 -14.36 5.48
CA ALA A 223 8.72 -13.22 6.39
C ALA A 223 7.70 -12.11 6.07
N GLU A 224 7.42 -11.84 4.79
CA GLU A 224 6.38 -10.88 4.40
C GLU A 224 4.97 -11.39 4.74
N LEU A 225 4.70 -12.68 4.55
CA LEU A 225 3.43 -13.29 4.96
C LEU A 225 3.22 -13.17 6.48
N LEU A 226 4.24 -13.53 7.27
CA LEU A 226 4.21 -13.41 8.73
C LEU A 226 4.04 -11.96 9.19
N LEU A 227 4.72 -11.02 8.53
CA LEU A 227 4.57 -9.59 8.78
C LEU A 227 3.13 -9.13 8.55
N MET A 228 2.51 -9.54 7.43
CA MET A 228 1.11 -9.20 7.14
C MET A 228 0.17 -9.78 8.20
N PHE A 229 0.36 -11.05 8.55
CA PHE A 229 -0.44 -11.67 9.59
C PHE A 229 -0.33 -10.91 10.92
N HIS A 230 0.89 -10.47 11.26
CA HIS A 230 1.11 -9.63 12.43
C HIS A 230 0.36 -8.29 12.31
N ILE A 231 0.52 -7.55 11.21
CA ILE A 231 -0.09 -6.23 11.02
C ILE A 231 -1.61 -6.30 11.13
N TYR A 232 -2.23 -7.29 10.48
CA TYR A 232 -3.69 -7.32 10.35
C TYR A 232 -4.40 -8.05 11.50
N PHE A 233 -3.81 -9.09 12.08
CA PHE A 233 -4.49 -9.93 13.08
C PHE A 233 -3.94 -9.81 14.49
N LEU A 234 -2.63 -9.68 14.67
CA LEU A 234 -2.02 -9.83 15.99
C LEU A 234 -1.39 -8.54 16.54
N GLY A 235 -1.04 -7.60 15.70
CA GLY A 235 -0.35 -6.38 16.10
C GLY A 235 -1.28 -5.21 16.40
N SER A 236 -2.45 -5.11 15.76
CA SER A 236 -3.34 -3.96 15.88
C SER A 236 -4.79 -4.35 16.10
N ALA A 237 -5.48 -3.61 16.98
CA ALA A 237 -6.92 -3.71 17.16
C ALA A 237 -7.70 -3.04 16.00
N GLU A 238 -7.01 -2.44 15.05
CA GLU A 238 -7.56 -1.76 13.88
C GLU A 238 -7.16 -2.46 12.58
N GLY A 239 -6.47 -3.60 12.67
CA GLY A 239 -5.90 -4.31 11.53
C GLY A 239 -6.90 -4.78 10.49
N LEU A 240 -8.12 -5.10 10.92
CA LEU A 240 -9.20 -5.57 10.05
C LEU A 240 -10.22 -4.47 9.69
N LEU A 241 -9.97 -3.22 10.10
CA LEU A 241 -10.84 -2.10 9.81
C LEU A 241 -10.24 -1.23 8.72
N PHE A 242 -10.99 -0.99 7.67
CA PHE A 242 -10.59 -0.09 6.62
C PHE A 242 -11.72 0.81 6.16
N ASP A 243 -11.32 1.89 5.53
CA ASP A 243 -12.20 2.87 4.90
C ASP A 243 -11.83 2.96 3.41
N VAL A 244 -12.73 3.50 2.62
CA VAL A 244 -12.53 3.77 1.18
C VAL A 244 -12.85 5.23 0.87
N PRO A 245 -12.24 5.85 -0.14
CA PRO A 245 -12.60 7.21 -0.53
C PRO A 245 -14.05 7.32 -1.01
N ASP A 246 -14.70 8.43 -0.64
CA ASP A 246 -16.09 8.75 -1.00
C ASP A 246 -16.23 9.33 -2.40
N GLU A 247 -15.14 9.72 -3.02
CA GLU A 247 -15.01 10.21 -4.40
C GLU A 247 -13.74 9.62 -5.04
N PRO A 248 -13.54 9.72 -6.36
CA PRO A 248 -12.31 9.30 -7.00
C PRO A 248 -11.06 9.91 -6.35
N PHE A 249 -9.95 9.17 -6.36
CA PHE A 249 -8.72 9.54 -5.64
C PHE A 249 -8.23 10.98 -5.88
N PRO A 250 -8.25 11.53 -7.11
CA PRO A 250 -7.81 12.90 -7.32
C PRO A 250 -8.65 13.91 -6.55
N GLN A 251 -9.98 13.73 -6.53
CA GLN A 251 -10.92 14.63 -5.87
C GLN A 251 -10.91 14.47 -4.36
N ALA A 252 -10.88 13.22 -3.87
CA ALA A 252 -10.92 12.93 -2.44
C ALA A 252 -9.59 13.24 -1.74
N LEU A 253 -8.44 12.98 -2.38
CA LEU A 253 -7.14 12.89 -1.71
C LEU A 253 -6.07 13.79 -2.30
N TRP A 254 -5.74 13.62 -3.60
CA TRP A 254 -4.49 14.17 -4.14
C TRP A 254 -4.60 15.61 -4.60
N GLY A 255 -5.74 16.04 -5.11
CA GLY A 255 -6.01 17.45 -5.42
C GLY A 255 -5.87 18.32 -4.18
N PRO A 256 -6.65 18.07 -3.10
CA PRO A 256 -6.52 18.82 -1.85
C PRO A 256 -5.09 18.82 -1.28
N LEU A 257 -4.36 17.69 -1.39
CA LEU A 257 -2.98 17.60 -0.90
C LEU A 257 -2.01 18.39 -1.80
N GLY A 258 -2.20 18.37 -3.12
CA GLY A 258 -1.45 19.21 -4.05
C GLY A 258 -1.61 20.70 -3.75
N ASP A 259 -2.85 21.14 -3.54
CA ASP A 259 -3.15 22.52 -3.15
C ASP A 259 -2.49 22.89 -1.80
N TYR A 260 -2.47 21.95 -0.85
CA TYR A 260 -1.78 22.15 0.43
C TYR A 260 -0.28 22.34 0.24
N LEU A 261 0.35 21.52 -0.60
CA LEU A 261 1.78 21.64 -0.93
C LEU A 261 2.09 22.98 -1.60
N GLN A 262 1.28 23.42 -2.56
CA GLN A 262 1.45 24.71 -3.22
C GLN A 262 1.34 25.88 -2.22
N ARG A 263 0.39 25.82 -1.29
CA ARG A 263 0.28 26.83 -0.21
C ARG A 263 1.49 26.86 0.71
N LEU A 264 2.20 25.73 0.87
CA LEU A 264 3.48 25.67 1.59
C LEU A 264 4.68 26.15 0.76
N GLY A 265 4.45 26.58 -0.49
CA GLY A 265 5.49 27.04 -1.41
C GLY A 265 6.22 25.93 -2.16
N VAL A 266 5.67 24.70 -2.20
CA VAL A 266 6.22 23.62 -3.02
C VAL A 266 5.97 23.90 -4.49
N VAL A 267 7.02 23.84 -5.30
CA VAL A 267 6.91 23.87 -6.75
C VAL A 267 6.56 22.48 -7.24
N VAL A 268 5.34 22.28 -7.72
CA VAL A 268 4.87 20.99 -8.26
C VAL A 268 5.02 21.01 -9.78
N ARG A 269 5.83 20.11 -10.33
CA ARG A 269 6.08 19.93 -11.77
C ARG A 269 5.56 18.56 -12.19
N THR A 270 4.31 18.49 -12.62
CA THR A 270 3.74 17.32 -13.31
C THR A 270 4.18 17.32 -14.78
N GLY A 271 4.02 16.19 -15.48
CA GLY A 271 4.48 16.03 -16.86
C GLY A 271 6.01 16.18 -17.00
N THR A 272 6.77 16.04 -15.92
CA THR A 272 8.22 16.27 -15.92
C THR A 272 8.99 14.98 -15.60
N TYR A 273 9.72 14.46 -16.58
CA TYR A 273 10.52 13.26 -16.44
C TYR A 273 11.94 13.59 -15.96
N VAL A 274 12.38 12.93 -14.88
CA VAL A 274 13.78 12.99 -14.42
C VAL A 274 14.54 11.81 -15.03
N HIS A 275 15.50 12.11 -15.90
CA HIS A 275 16.27 11.10 -16.63
C HIS A 275 17.36 10.48 -15.79
N ASP A 276 18.13 11.33 -15.13
CA ASP A 276 19.26 10.95 -14.27
C ASP A 276 19.55 12.04 -13.23
N ILE A 277 20.42 11.68 -12.28
CA ILE A 277 20.88 12.57 -11.22
C ILE A 277 22.38 12.45 -11.02
N HIS A 278 23.05 13.54 -10.71
CA HIS A 278 24.49 13.60 -10.54
C HIS A 278 24.89 14.28 -9.24
N PRO A 279 25.92 13.78 -8.51
CA PRO A 279 26.55 14.54 -7.45
C PRO A 279 27.10 15.86 -7.99
N ARG A 280 27.02 16.93 -7.20
CA ARG A 280 27.62 18.22 -7.54
C ARG A 280 28.94 18.42 -6.79
N ASP A 281 29.91 19.04 -7.47
CA ASP A 281 31.09 19.58 -6.80
C ASP A 281 30.66 20.65 -5.78
N GLY A 282 31.12 20.53 -4.54
CA GLY A 282 30.68 21.39 -3.44
C GLY A 282 29.41 20.91 -2.69
N GLY A 283 28.85 19.77 -3.05
CA GLY A 283 27.73 19.13 -2.37
C GLY A 283 26.37 19.31 -3.06
N GLY A 284 25.42 18.44 -2.71
CA GLY A 284 24.10 18.41 -3.32
C GLY A 284 24.01 17.61 -4.61
N VAL A 285 22.99 17.90 -5.39
CA VAL A 285 22.58 17.09 -6.54
C VAL A 285 22.13 17.95 -7.70
N ALA A 286 22.44 17.54 -8.93
CA ALA A 286 21.86 18.03 -10.16
C ALA A 286 20.94 16.95 -10.75
N LEU A 287 19.75 17.34 -11.19
CA LEU A 287 18.77 16.50 -11.85
C LEU A 287 18.65 16.93 -13.31
N ARG A 288 18.80 15.99 -14.23
CA ARG A 288 18.51 16.24 -15.65
C ARG A 288 17.06 15.86 -15.95
N THR A 289 16.30 16.84 -16.43
CA THR A 289 14.88 16.69 -16.77
C THR A 289 14.65 16.96 -18.26
N ASP A 290 13.42 16.76 -18.74
CA ASP A 290 13.02 17.12 -20.12
C ASP A 290 13.16 18.63 -20.40
N THR A 291 13.13 19.46 -19.34
CA THR A 291 13.18 20.92 -19.47
C THR A 291 14.55 21.52 -19.15
N GLY A 292 15.55 20.70 -18.81
CA GLY A 292 16.91 21.15 -18.50
C GLY A 292 17.47 20.55 -17.22
N GLU A 293 18.47 21.22 -16.62
CA GLU A 293 19.13 20.80 -15.40
C GLU A 293 18.69 21.67 -14.22
N ASP A 294 18.20 21.01 -13.16
CA ASP A 294 17.86 21.63 -11.90
C ASP A 294 18.84 21.22 -10.79
N ARG A 295 19.14 22.13 -9.85
CA ARG A 295 20.15 21.96 -8.79
C ARG A 295 19.53 22.10 -7.42
N HIS A 296 19.82 21.15 -6.53
CA HIS A 296 19.32 21.12 -5.16
C HIS A 296 20.40 20.69 -4.16
N GLU A 297 20.21 21.05 -2.89
CA GLU A 297 21.09 20.59 -1.81
C GLU A 297 20.82 19.13 -1.43
N ALA A 298 19.61 18.64 -1.66
CA ALA A 298 19.28 17.22 -1.42
C ALA A 298 18.19 16.70 -2.36
N ALA A 299 18.07 15.36 -2.41
CA ALA A 299 17.01 14.71 -3.17
C ALA A 299 16.41 13.52 -2.43
N VAL A 300 15.11 13.29 -2.67
CA VAL A 300 14.36 12.09 -2.30
C VAL A 300 13.93 11.39 -3.59
N LEU A 301 14.43 10.18 -3.86
CA LEU A 301 13.90 9.34 -4.93
C LEU A 301 12.73 8.53 -4.40
N ALA A 302 11.52 8.97 -4.72
CA ALA A 302 10.25 8.36 -4.31
C ALA A 302 9.57 7.65 -5.50
N LEU A 303 10.37 6.87 -6.21
CA LEU A 303 10.01 6.23 -7.48
C LEU A 303 9.45 4.82 -7.26
N ASP A 304 8.68 4.34 -8.25
CA ASP A 304 8.36 2.92 -8.35
C ASP A 304 9.62 2.09 -8.64
N THR A 305 9.49 0.76 -8.57
CA THR A 305 10.61 -0.17 -8.78
C THR A 305 11.31 0.03 -10.12
N ARG A 306 10.56 0.27 -11.20
CA ARG A 306 11.14 0.47 -12.54
C ARG A 306 11.81 1.82 -12.65
N GLY A 307 11.15 2.88 -12.21
CA GLY A 307 11.68 4.23 -12.24
C GLY A 307 12.96 4.36 -11.42
N LEU A 308 12.99 3.75 -10.20
CA LEU A 308 14.19 3.74 -9.38
C LEU A 308 15.37 3.05 -10.07
N ARG A 309 15.14 1.87 -10.66
CA ARG A 309 16.18 1.15 -11.42
C ARG A 309 16.66 1.96 -12.62
N GLN A 310 15.76 2.58 -13.37
CA GLN A 310 16.08 3.38 -14.56
C GLN A 310 16.94 4.60 -14.21
N VAL A 311 16.49 5.40 -13.23
CA VAL A 311 17.22 6.60 -12.81
C VAL A 311 18.60 6.25 -12.26
N VAL A 312 18.70 5.23 -11.40
CA VAL A 312 20.00 4.82 -10.85
C VAL A 312 20.91 4.21 -11.91
N ALA A 313 20.38 3.45 -12.88
CA ALA A 313 21.16 2.93 -14.00
C ALA A 313 21.73 4.06 -14.89
N ALA A 314 20.93 5.10 -15.13
CA ALA A 314 21.32 6.28 -15.90
C ALA A 314 22.27 7.24 -15.14
N SER A 315 22.49 7.00 -13.84
CA SER A 315 23.26 7.87 -12.94
C SER A 315 24.55 7.17 -12.44
N PRO A 316 25.60 7.02 -13.26
CA PRO A 316 26.78 6.20 -12.93
C PRO A 316 27.57 6.71 -11.71
N GLY A 317 27.49 8.00 -11.40
CA GLY A 317 28.15 8.62 -10.23
C GLY A 317 27.46 8.37 -8.88
N LEU A 318 26.32 7.64 -8.85
CA LEU A 318 25.59 7.38 -7.63
C LEU A 318 26.04 6.10 -6.92
N GLY A 319 26.37 6.26 -5.65
CA GLY A 319 26.57 5.17 -4.71
C GLY A 319 27.73 4.23 -5.04
N THR A 320 27.80 3.14 -4.29
CA THR A 320 28.76 2.06 -4.53
C THR A 320 28.21 1.03 -5.51
N ALA A 321 29.05 0.19 -6.11
CA ALA A 321 28.63 -0.92 -6.95
C ALA A 321 27.60 -1.82 -6.22
N ALA A 322 27.90 -2.22 -4.98
CA ALA A 322 27.00 -3.07 -4.18
C ALA A 322 25.62 -2.42 -3.93
N TRP A 323 25.57 -1.11 -3.71
CA TRP A 323 24.31 -0.39 -3.55
C TRP A 323 23.51 -0.35 -4.87
N ARG A 324 24.19 -0.10 -5.99
CA ARG A 324 23.59 -0.12 -7.33
C ARG A 324 23.05 -1.50 -7.70
N ASP A 325 23.80 -2.57 -7.39
CA ASP A 325 23.40 -3.96 -7.60
C ASP A 325 22.16 -4.30 -6.75
N GLY A 326 22.09 -3.80 -5.52
CA GLY A 326 20.92 -3.93 -4.66
C GLY A 326 19.65 -3.32 -5.28
N ILE A 327 19.78 -2.14 -5.91
CA ILE A 327 18.67 -1.49 -6.61
C ILE A 327 18.33 -2.24 -7.91
N ALA A 328 19.31 -2.66 -8.68
CA ALA A 328 19.10 -3.42 -9.91
C ALA A 328 18.37 -4.77 -9.64
N ALA A 329 18.60 -5.36 -8.47
CA ALA A 329 18.01 -6.63 -8.04
C ALA A 329 16.54 -6.50 -7.57
N VAL A 330 16.01 -5.29 -7.35
CA VAL A 330 14.60 -5.12 -6.97
C VAL A 330 13.69 -5.53 -8.14
N ARG A 331 12.70 -6.37 -7.86
CA ARG A 331 11.81 -6.95 -8.87
C ARG A 331 10.40 -6.36 -8.77
N THR A 332 9.69 -6.38 -9.89
CA THR A 332 8.24 -6.14 -9.93
C THR A 332 7.49 -7.46 -9.79
N ALA A 333 6.34 -7.39 -9.15
CA ALA A 333 5.38 -8.48 -9.11
C ALA A 333 4.80 -8.78 -10.51
N PRO A 334 4.20 -9.96 -10.70
CA PRO A 334 3.43 -10.26 -11.90
C PRO A 334 2.39 -9.19 -12.22
N GLN A 335 1.91 -9.23 -13.43
CA GLN A 335 0.89 -8.30 -13.91
C GLN A 335 -0.46 -8.52 -13.22
N PHE A 336 -1.26 -7.47 -13.20
CA PHE A 336 -2.64 -7.51 -12.74
C PHE A 336 -3.55 -6.81 -13.74
N LEU A 337 -4.84 -7.17 -13.70
CA LEU A 337 -5.90 -6.53 -14.48
C LEU A 337 -6.96 -5.97 -13.55
N VAL A 338 -7.34 -4.73 -13.80
CA VAL A 338 -8.54 -4.11 -13.25
C VAL A 338 -9.50 -3.84 -14.40
N SER A 339 -10.73 -4.33 -14.29
CA SER A 339 -11.80 -4.09 -15.27
C SER A 339 -12.95 -3.37 -14.60
N ARG A 340 -13.21 -2.12 -15.00
CA ARG A 340 -14.36 -1.35 -14.54
C ARG A 340 -15.43 -1.38 -15.62
N LEU A 341 -16.62 -1.82 -15.23
CA LEU A 341 -17.77 -2.02 -16.12
C LEU A 341 -18.91 -1.10 -15.68
N TRP A 342 -19.50 -0.40 -16.62
CA TRP A 342 -20.75 0.33 -16.46
C TRP A 342 -21.87 -0.51 -17.06
N LEU A 343 -22.81 -0.95 -16.23
CA LEU A 343 -23.90 -1.84 -16.62
C LEU A 343 -25.22 -1.07 -16.64
N ASP A 344 -26.11 -1.38 -17.59
CA ASP A 344 -27.41 -0.72 -17.75
C ASP A 344 -28.50 -1.17 -16.76
N ARG A 345 -28.17 -2.11 -15.87
CA ARG A 345 -29.05 -2.59 -14.81
C ARG A 345 -28.34 -2.61 -13.46
N PRO A 346 -29.04 -2.33 -12.36
CA PRO A 346 -28.44 -2.36 -11.04
C PRO A 346 -28.18 -3.79 -10.59
N VAL A 347 -27.12 -3.98 -9.78
CA VAL A 347 -26.97 -5.20 -9.00
C VAL A 347 -27.95 -5.19 -7.83
N ARG A 348 -28.25 -6.36 -7.29
CA ARG A 348 -29.17 -6.49 -6.14
C ARG A 348 -28.73 -5.59 -4.97
N PRO A 349 -29.70 -5.00 -4.23
CA PRO A 349 -29.40 -4.09 -3.12
C PRO A 349 -28.55 -4.70 -1.99
N ASP A 350 -28.63 -6.02 -1.80
CA ASP A 350 -27.90 -6.77 -0.78
C ASP A 350 -26.43 -7.06 -1.14
N ARG A 351 -25.99 -6.70 -2.37
CA ARG A 351 -24.58 -6.85 -2.74
C ARG A 351 -23.72 -5.87 -1.96
N PRO A 352 -22.62 -6.36 -1.31
CA PRO A 352 -21.71 -5.48 -0.58
C PRO A 352 -20.95 -4.55 -1.52
N GLY A 353 -20.44 -3.43 -0.98
CA GLY A 353 -19.56 -2.52 -1.71
C GLY A 353 -18.23 -3.17 -2.11
N PHE A 354 -17.77 -4.16 -1.34
CA PHE A 354 -16.59 -4.96 -1.65
C PHE A 354 -16.85 -6.44 -1.32
N LEU A 355 -16.47 -7.33 -2.22
CA LEU A 355 -16.49 -8.78 -2.05
C LEU A 355 -15.15 -9.36 -2.52
N GLY A 356 -14.36 -9.92 -1.59
CA GLY A 356 -13.23 -10.76 -1.94
C GLY A 356 -13.71 -12.11 -2.45
N THR A 357 -13.07 -12.64 -3.49
CA THR A 357 -13.44 -13.92 -4.11
C THR A 357 -12.24 -14.85 -4.19
N SER A 358 -12.49 -16.15 -4.13
CA SER A 358 -11.48 -17.19 -4.30
C SER A 358 -12.05 -18.42 -4.97
N GLY A 359 -11.20 -19.18 -5.68
CA GLY A 359 -11.63 -20.35 -6.43
C GLY A 359 -12.46 -20.04 -7.68
N TYR A 360 -12.54 -18.77 -8.10
CA TYR A 360 -13.24 -18.31 -9.30
C TYR A 360 -12.31 -18.09 -10.50
N GLY A 361 -11.22 -18.86 -10.56
CA GLY A 361 -10.34 -18.89 -11.74
C GLY A 361 -9.66 -17.56 -12.08
N GLY A 362 -9.27 -16.78 -11.06
CA GLY A 362 -8.54 -15.53 -11.23
C GLY A 362 -9.33 -14.24 -10.98
N LEU A 363 -10.64 -14.33 -10.70
CA LEU A 363 -11.38 -13.19 -10.14
C LEU A 363 -11.08 -13.10 -8.64
N ASP A 364 -10.37 -12.06 -8.22
CA ASP A 364 -9.93 -11.87 -6.83
C ASP A 364 -10.87 -11.01 -5.99
N ASN A 365 -11.53 -10.04 -6.61
CA ASN A 365 -12.59 -9.28 -5.94
C ASN A 365 -13.55 -8.62 -6.93
N ILE A 366 -14.72 -8.25 -6.38
CA ILE A 366 -15.74 -7.43 -7.01
C ILE A 366 -15.99 -6.22 -6.11
N SER A 367 -15.90 -5.03 -6.65
CA SER A 367 -16.33 -3.79 -5.99
C SER A 367 -17.57 -3.23 -6.69
N VAL A 368 -18.58 -2.86 -5.92
CA VAL A 368 -19.78 -2.15 -6.39
C VAL A 368 -19.60 -0.69 -6.00
N LEU A 369 -19.07 0.11 -6.93
CA LEU A 369 -18.52 1.42 -6.64
C LEU A 369 -19.57 2.42 -6.14
N GLU A 370 -20.78 2.40 -6.69
CA GLU A 370 -21.85 3.30 -6.27
C GLU A 370 -22.29 3.12 -4.81
N ARG A 371 -21.81 2.08 -4.13
CA ARG A 371 -22.07 1.87 -2.69
C ARG A 371 -21.27 2.82 -1.80
N TYR A 372 -20.20 3.42 -2.32
CA TYR A 372 -19.33 4.28 -1.53
C TYR A 372 -18.69 5.45 -2.30
N GLU A 373 -18.57 5.37 -3.63
CA GLU A 373 -17.97 6.42 -4.48
C GLU A 373 -19.05 7.29 -5.11
N GLY A 374 -19.04 8.58 -4.82
CA GLY A 374 -20.07 9.52 -5.25
C GLY A 374 -20.19 9.70 -6.77
N GLU A 375 -19.07 9.68 -7.52
CA GLU A 375 -19.10 9.77 -8.98
C GLU A 375 -19.85 8.56 -9.59
N ALA A 376 -19.52 7.35 -9.14
CA ALA A 376 -20.20 6.12 -9.56
C ALA A 376 -21.69 6.13 -9.16
N ALA A 377 -22.00 6.60 -7.94
CA ALA A 377 -23.39 6.72 -7.47
C ALA A 377 -24.21 7.69 -8.34
N ARG A 378 -23.63 8.82 -8.72
CA ARG A 378 -24.28 9.80 -9.62
C ARG A 378 -24.52 9.22 -11.01
N TRP A 379 -23.56 8.46 -11.56
CA TRP A 379 -23.74 7.79 -12.85
C TRP A 379 -24.85 6.73 -12.77
N ALA A 380 -24.80 5.85 -11.77
CA ALA A 380 -25.79 4.80 -11.55
C ALA A 380 -27.20 5.35 -11.40
N ALA A 381 -27.38 6.42 -10.63
CA ALA A 381 -28.67 7.08 -10.44
C ALA A 381 -29.23 7.68 -11.73
N ARG A 382 -28.38 8.29 -12.58
CA ARG A 382 -28.81 8.87 -13.86
C ARG A 382 -29.22 7.82 -14.90
N ASN A 383 -28.52 6.68 -14.91
CA ASN A 383 -28.64 5.66 -15.95
C ASN A 383 -29.47 4.44 -15.52
N GLY A 384 -29.89 4.37 -14.26
CA GLY A 384 -30.59 3.20 -13.71
C GLY A 384 -29.74 1.93 -13.66
N GLY A 385 -28.41 2.09 -13.63
CA GLY A 385 -27.44 1.03 -13.80
C GLY A 385 -26.57 0.78 -12.54
N THR A 386 -25.42 0.18 -12.74
CA THR A 386 -24.41 -0.06 -11.70
C THR A 386 -22.99 0.10 -12.28
N VAL A 387 -22.03 0.44 -11.42
CA VAL A 387 -20.61 0.47 -11.77
C VAL A 387 -19.88 -0.58 -10.95
N VAL A 388 -19.42 -1.63 -11.60
CA VAL A 388 -18.67 -2.72 -10.95
C VAL A 388 -17.22 -2.71 -11.38
N GLU A 389 -16.34 -3.05 -10.44
CA GLU A 389 -14.93 -3.19 -10.70
C GLU A 389 -14.45 -4.59 -10.32
N LEU A 390 -13.73 -5.23 -11.23
CA LEU A 390 -13.27 -6.61 -11.15
C LEU A 390 -11.75 -6.61 -11.16
N HIS A 391 -11.15 -7.38 -10.27
CA HIS A 391 -9.69 -7.48 -10.17
C HIS A 391 -9.21 -8.91 -10.42
N ALA A 392 -8.12 -9.03 -11.18
CA ALA A 392 -7.31 -10.23 -11.30
C ALA A 392 -5.87 -9.89 -10.95
N TYR A 393 -5.31 -10.53 -9.94
CA TYR A 393 -3.95 -10.32 -9.47
C TYR A 393 -3.04 -11.50 -9.84
N ALA A 394 -1.72 -11.26 -9.85
CA ALA A 394 -0.72 -12.26 -10.16
C ALA A 394 -1.05 -13.05 -11.45
N VAL A 395 -1.47 -12.33 -12.47
CA VAL A 395 -1.82 -12.91 -13.78
C VAL A 395 -0.55 -13.43 -14.45
N ALA A 396 -0.62 -14.61 -15.05
CA ALA A 396 0.51 -15.23 -15.73
C ALA A 396 1.08 -14.33 -16.84
N ALA A 397 2.40 -14.37 -17.03
CA ALA A 397 3.09 -13.46 -17.95
C ALA A 397 2.67 -13.66 -19.42
N ASP A 398 2.26 -14.87 -19.76
CA ASP A 398 1.81 -15.30 -21.08
C ASP A 398 0.29 -15.22 -21.27
N ALA A 399 -0.45 -14.72 -20.28
CA ALA A 399 -1.90 -14.61 -20.37
C ALA A 399 -2.35 -13.58 -21.40
N GLU A 400 -3.30 -13.96 -22.24
CA GLU A 400 -3.91 -13.08 -23.24
C GLU A 400 -4.93 -12.14 -22.58
N ARG A 401 -4.77 -10.85 -22.79
CA ARG A 401 -5.57 -9.80 -22.12
C ARG A 401 -7.06 -9.98 -22.33
N GLU A 402 -7.49 -10.17 -23.57
CA GLU A 402 -8.89 -10.31 -23.95
C GLU A 402 -9.53 -11.55 -23.31
N LYS A 403 -8.76 -12.65 -23.17
CA LYS A 403 -9.24 -13.85 -22.50
C LYS A 403 -9.44 -13.62 -21.00
N VAL A 404 -8.51 -12.89 -20.35
CA VAL A 404 -8.65 -12.56 -18.93
C VAL A 404 -9.82 -11.61 -18.71
N GLN A 405 -10.00 -10.61 -19.59
CA GLN A 405 -11.15 -9.69 -19.54
C GLN A 405 -12.48 -10.44 -19.66
N SER A 406 -12.60 -11.28 -20.67
CA SER A 406 -13.81 -12.10 -20.88
C SER A 406 -14.08 -13.04 -19.70
N MET A 407 -13.03 -13.67 -19.19
CA MET A 407 -13.12 -14.53 -18.01
C MET A 407 -13.66 -13.76 -16.80
N LEU A 408 -13.18 -12.53 -16.54
CA LEU A 408 -13.67 -11.72 -15.42
C LEU A 408 -15.17 -11.42 -15.54
N VAL A 409 -15.66 -11.10 -16.74
CA VAL A 409 -17.10 -10.87 -17.00
C VAL A 409 -17.90 -12.15 -16.75
N ASP A 410 -17.43 -13.30 -17.20
CA ASP A 410 -18.11 -14.58 -16.98
C ASP A 410 -18.15 -14.94 -15.50
N ARG A 411 -17.09 -14.67 -14.75
CA ARG A 411 -17.06 -14.87 -13.30
C ARG A 411 -17.95 -13.90 -12.55
N LEU A 412 -18.03 -12.62 -12.98
CA LEU A 412 -19.02 -11.69 -12.45
C LEU A 412 -20.44 -12.28 -12.57
N ARG A 413 -20.81 -12.75 -13.75
CA ARG A 413 -22.13 -13.37 -14.02
C ARG A 413 -22.38 -14.64 -13.24
N GLN A 414 -21.33 -15.35 -12.83
CA GLN A 414 -21.42 -16.50 -11.93
C GLN A 414 -21.66 -16.07 -10.48
N VAL A 415 -20.93 -15.07 -10.00
CA VAL A 415 -21.01 -14.58 -8.60
C VAL A 415 -22.25 -13.72 -8.40
N TYR A 416 -22.61 -12.88 -9.38
CA TYR A 416 -23.79 -12.00 -9.40
C TYR A 416 -24.69 -12.35 -10.61
N PRO A 417 -25.51 -13.42 -10.50
CA PRO A 417 -26.32 -13.91 -11.62
C PRO A 417 -27.26 -12.88 -12.25
N GLU A 418 -27.68 -11.88 -11.50
CA GLU A 418 -28.51 -10.75 -11.98
C GLU A 418 -27.80 -9.93 -13.08
N THR A 419 -26.49 -10.01 -13.19
CA THR A 419 -25.73 -9.29 -14.23
C THR A 419 -25.72 -10.01 -15.58
N ARG A 420 -26.28 -11.22 -15.68
CA ARG A 420 -26.30 -12.00 -16.96
C ARG A 420 -27.05 -11.29 -18.07
N GLU A 421 -28.14 -10.63 -17.72
CA GLU A 421 -28.98 -9.88 -18.64
C GLU A 421 -28.60 -8.39 -18.76
N ALA A 422 -27.67 -7.93 -17.96
CA ALA A 422 -27.19 -6.57 -18.03
C ALA A 422 -26.28 -6.38 -19.25
N ARG A 423 -26.54 -5.31 -20.01
CA ARG A 423 -25.67 -4.89 -21.10
C ARG A 423 -24.52 -4.04 -20.53
N ILE A 424 -23.32 -4.29 -20.99
CA ILE A 424 -22.16 -3.43 -20.70
C ILE A 424 -22.28 -2.18 -21.56
N VAL A 425 -22.52 -1.04 -20.91
CA VAL A 425 -22.60 0.29 -21.56
C VAL A 425 -21.21 0.76 -21.94
N ASP A 426 -20.25 0.59 -21.03
CA ASP A 426 -18.82 0.86 -21.24
C ASP A 426 -17.96 -0.07 -20.39
N ALA A 427 -16.74 -0.32 -20.83
CA ALA A 427 -15.74 -1.09 -20.12
C ALA A 427 -14.36 -0.44 -20.24
N ARG A 428 -13.67 -0.30 -19.11
CA ARG A 428 -12.30 0.21 -19.07
C ARG A 428 -11.41 -0.81 -18.36
N HIS A 429 -10.21 -0.97 -18.89
CA HIS A 429 -9.30 -2.02 -18.44
C HIS A 429 -7.91 -1.44 -18.19
N GLU A 430 -7.37 -1.70 -16.98
CA GLU A 430 -6.00 -1.34 -16.61
C GLU A 430 -5.17 -2.60 -16.41
N TRP A 431 -4.19 -2.78 -17.29
CA TRP A 431 -3.24 -3.88 -17.25
C TRP A 431 -1.85 -3.36 -16.88
N ARG A 432 -1.36 -3.72 -15.70
CA ARG A 432 -0.11 -3.17 -15.14
C ARG A 432 0.76 -4.26 -14.51
N SER A 433 2.05 -3.96 -14.36
CA SER A 433 3.06 -4.77 -13.67
C SER A 433 4.09 -3.84 -13.02
N ASP A 434 3.68 -3.11 -11.99
CA ASP A 434 4.49 -2.07 -11.35
C ASP A 434 4.46 -2.11 -9.80
N CYS A 435 3.83 -3.12 -9.22
CA CYS A 435 3.93 -3.39 -7.80
C CYS A 435 5.27 -4.05 -7.46
N PRO A 436 5.87 -3.79 -6.29
CA PRO A 436 7.10 -4.46 -5.90
C PRO A 436 6.86 -5.93 -5.55
N LEU A 437 7.78 -6.80 -5.93
CA LEU A 437 7.86 -8.18 -5.48
C LEU A 437 8.83 -8.30 -4.32
N PHE A 438 8.49 -9.11 -3.34
CA PHE A 438 9.34 -9.43 -2.18
C PHE A 438 9.75 -10.92 -2.21
N PRO A 439 10.72 -11.29 -3.07
CA PRO A 439 11.11 -12.68 -3.25
C PRO A 439 11.80 -13.26 -2.03
N VAL A 440 11.81 -14.59 -1.97
CA VAL A 440 12.62 -15.35 -1.00
C VAL A 440 14.06 -14.86 -1.03
N GLY A 441 14.65 -14.60 0.15
CA GLY A 441 16.04 -14.20 0.31
C GLY A 441 16.38 -12.77 -0.14
N SER A 442 15.38 -11.94 -0.42
CA SER A 442 15.63 -10.59 -0.96
C SER A 442 15.81 -9.50 0.09
N HIS A 443 15.38 -9.72 1.32
CA HIS A 443 15.27 -8.64 2.32
C HIS A 443 16.59 -7.91 2.57
N HIS A 444 17.69 -8.64 2.76
CA HIS A 444 18.99 -8.06 3.09
C HIS A 444 19.59 -7.20 1.95
N ARG A 445 19.22 -7.49 0.70
CA ARG A 445 19.67 -6.75 -0.50
C ARG A 445 18.75 -5.59 -0.86
N ARG A 446 17.54 -5.51 -0.28
CA ARG A 446 16.62 -4.40 -0.58
C ARG A 446 17.23 -3.07 -0.16
N PRO A 447 17.14 -2.03 -1.00
CA PRO A 447 17.65 -0.71 -0.66
C PRO A 447 16.92 -0.15 0.57
N THR A 448 17.66 0.59 1.39
CA THR A 448 17.16 1.27 2.58
C THR A 448 16.86 2.74 2.28
N VAL A 449 16.18 3.42 3.20
CA VAL A 449 15.91 4.86 3.10
C VAL A 449 17.22 5.68 2.98
N ARG A 450 18.23 5.36 3.77
CA ARG A 450 19.55 6.00 3.69
C ARG A 450 20.36 5.40 2.55
N THR A 451 21.08 6.26 1.83
CA THR A 451 21.99 5.89 0.74
C THR A 451 23.43 6.16 1.15
N PRO A 452 24.42 5.78 0.34
CA PRO A 452 25.81 6.18 0.54
C PRO A 452 26.04 7.71 0.50
N HIS A 453 25.09 8.47 -0.04
CA HIS A 453 25.18 9.94 -0.10
C HIS A 453 24.26 10.57 0.97
N PRO A 454 24.78 11.44 1.85
CA PRO A 454 23.98 12.04 2.93
C PRO A 454 22.88 12.98 2.42
N TRP A 455 23.02 13.50 1.21
CA TRP A 455 22.07 14.37 0.53
C TRP A 455 21.02 13.61 -0.30
N LEU A 456 21.11 12.27 -0.39
CA LEU A 456 20.19 11.44 -1.17
C LEU A 456 19.50 10.43 -0.28
N THR A 457 18.17 10.38 -0.35
CA THR A 457 17.38 9.35 0.33
C THR A 457 16.41 8.66 -0.64
N LEU A 458 16.00 7.45 -0.29
CA LEU A 458 15.02 6.67 -1.05
C LEU A 458 13.71 6.55 -0.27
N ALA A 459 12.59 6.54 -0.98
CA ALA A 459 11.26 6.31 -0.41
C ALA A 459 10.40 5.47 -1.35
N GLY A 460 9.44 4.74 -0.80
CA GLY A 460 8.53 3.88 -1.55
C GLY A 460 8.25 2.57 -0.82
N ASP A 461 7.24 1.84 -1.27
CA ASP A 461 6.87 0.56 -0.65
C ASP A 461 7.86 -0.58 -0.94
N ALA A 462 8.71 -0.44 -1.98
CA ALA A 462 9.84 -1.34 -2.24
C ALA A 462 11.02 -1.13 -1.27
N ILE A 463 11.09 0.04 -0.61
CA ILE A 463 12.22 0.42 0.24
C ILE A 463 12.10 -0.24 1.61
N ARG A 464 13.22 -0.84 2.05
CA ARG A 464 13.29 -1.50 3.36
C ARG A 464 13.24 -0.48 4.49
N CYS A 465 12.37 -0.75 5.45
CA CYS A 465 12.40 -0.11 6.76
C CYS A 465 12.15 -1.17 7.84
N ASP A 466 12.75 -1.00 9.01
CA ASP A 466 12.69 -1.96 10.11
C ASP A 466 11.47 -1.66 11.02
N LEU A 467 10.30 -1.49 10.37
CA LEU A 467 9.01 -1.24 11.00
C LEU A 467 7.95 -2.20 10.45
N PRO A 468 6.98 -2.62 11.26
CA PRO A 468 5.88 -3.46 10.81
C PRO A 468 4.86 -2.64 10.01
N VAL A 469 5.23 -2.30 8.78
CA VAL A 469 4.42 -1.57 7.81
C VAL A 469 4.47 -2.26 6.45
N ALA A 470 3.41 -2.16 5.68
CA ALA A 470 3.30 -2.75 4.35
C ALA A 470 2.53 -1.83 3.40
N LEU A 471 2.64 -2.09 2.10
CA LEU A 471 1.84 -1.44 1.05
C LEU A 471 1.86 0.10 1.15
N MET A 472 0.69 0.75 1.08
CA MET A 472 0.55 2.22 1.14
C MET A 472 1.13 2.82 2.42
N GLU A 473 1.02 2.14 3.56
CA GLU A 473 1.59 2.62 4.82
C GLU A 473 3.13 2.57 4.79
N ARG A 474 3.73 1.55 4.14
CA ARG A 474 5.18 1.51 3.94
C ARG A 474 5.64 2.66 3.05
N ALA A 475 4.87 2.99 2.00
CA ALA A 475 5.18 4.13 1.14
C ALA A 475 5.16 5.46 1.92
N ALA A 476 4.09 5.73 2.68
CA ALA A 476 4.00 6.93 3.51
C ALA A 476 5.10 6.98 4.59
N THR A 477 5.34 5.86 5.27
CA THR A 477 6.34 5.74 6.33
C THR A 477 7.74 6.00 5.80
N THR A 478 8.12 5.37 4.67
CA THR A 478 9.45 5.58 4.07
C THR A 478 9.62 6.99 3.53
N GLY A 479 8.55 7.62 3.01
CA GLY A 479 8.56 9.03 2.61
C GLY A 479 8.89 9.95 3.79
N PHE A 480 8.21 9.76 4.91
CA PHE A 480 8.51 10.51 6.13
C PHE A 480 9.87 10.17 6.74
N LEU A 481 10.33 8.91 6.68
CA LEU A 481 11.68 8.53 7.11
C LEU A 481 12.76 9.19 6.25
N ALA A 482 12.54 9.30 4.94
CA ALA A 482 13.43 9.98 4.02
C ALA A 482 13.57 11.48 4.36
N ALA A 483 12.43 12.15 4.57
CA ALA A 483 12.41 13.53 5.01
C ALA A 483 13.05 13.71 6.40
N ASN A 484 12.73 12.83 7.37
CA ASN A 484 13.34 12.85 8.70
C ASN A 484 14.87 12.71 8.62
N ALA A 485 15.39 11.88 7.74
CA ALA A 485 16.83 11.69 7.58
C ALA A 485 17.53 12.94 7.04
N LEU A 486 16.95 13.63 6.05
CA LEU A 486 17.48 14.90 5.54
C LEU A 486 17.39 16.02 6.58
N LEU A 487 16.23 16.14 7.24
CA LEU A 487 16.02 17.13 8.29
C LEU A 487 16.99 16.96 9.47
N ALA A 488 17.24 15.71 9.88
CA ALA A 488 18.23 15.42 10.92
C ALA A 488 19.65 15.84 10.52
N ALA A 489 20.05 15.58 9.25
CA ALA A 489 21.34 16.05 8.72
C ALA A 489 21.46 17.57 8.73
N TRP A 490 20.36 18.29 8.63
CA TRP A 490 20.28 19.75 8.70
C TRP A 490 19.98 20.32 10.10
N GLY A 491 19.99 19.48 11.15
CA GLY A 491 19.72 19.89 12.52
C GLY A 491 18.27 20.34 12.77
N VAL A 492 17.33 19.90 11.94
CA VAL A 492 15.90 20.21 12.07
C VAL A 492 15.15 18.96 12.51
N ARG A 493 14.27 19.13 13.49
CA ARG A 493 13.46 18.04 14.03
C ARG A 493 12.40 17.60 13.00
N GLY A 494 12.41 16.33 12.65
CA GLY A 494 11.42 15.69 11.79
C GLY A 494 10.05 15.53 12.47
N GLN A 495 9.25 14.56 11.98
CA GLN A 495 7.99 14.21 12.62
C GLN A 495 8.05 12.85 13.30
N VAL A 496 7.23 12.69 14.32
CA VAL A 496 6.98 11.43 15.00
C VAL A 496 6.25 10.47 14.06
N LEU A 497 6.73 9.23 13.96
CA LEU A 497 6.08 8.18 13.21
C LEU A 497 5.41 7.17 14.13
N TRP A 498 4.32 6.63 13.65
CA TRP A 498 3.53 5.63 14.35
C TRP A 498 3.55 4.32 13.61
N THR A 499 3.48 3.22 14.35
CA THR A 499 3.50 1.89 13.76
C THR A 499 2.71 0.91 14.64
N VAL A 500 2.32 -0.20 14.07
CA VAL A 500 1.91 -1.39 14.82
C VAL A 500 3.10 -1.80 15.73
N PRO A 501 2.88 -2.37 16.92
CA PRO A 501 3.98 -2.81 17.76
C PRO A 501 4.97 -3.72 17.03
N ARG A 502 6.27 -3.51 17.22
CA ARG A 502 7.33 -4.31 16.58
C ARG A 502 7.38 -5.76 17.02
N THR A 503 6.69 -6.08 18.10
CA THR A 503 6.62 -7.44 18.67
C THR A 503 5.18 -7.81 18.96
N GLY A 504 4.91 -9.10 19.05
CA GLY A 504 3.58 -9.61 19.44
C GLY A 504 3.06 -8.94 20.73
N ARG A 505 1.79 -8.60 20.76
CA ARG A 505 1.16 -7.81 21.85
C ARG A 505 1.05 -8.56 23.17
N SER A 506 0.90 -9.89 23.13
CA SER A 506 0.69 -10.73 24.32
C SER A 506 2.02 -11.32 24.79
N PRO A 507 2.49 -10.98 26.03
CA PRO A 507 3.69 -11.59 26.59
C PRO A 507 3.60 -13.11 26.69
N ALA A 508 2.43 -13.66 27.04
CA ALA A 508 2.21 -15.10 27.13
C ALA A 508 2.37 -15.80 25.77
N LEU A 509 1.77 -15.23 24.70
CA LEU A 509 1.93 -15.78 23.35
C LEU A 509 3.37 -15.69 22.85
N ARG A 510 4.08 -14.60 23.18
CA ARG A 510 5.50 -14.48 22.86
C ARG A 510 6.36 -15.53 23.57
N ALA A 511 6.06 -15.81 24.84
CA ALA A 511 6.76 -16.87 25.58
C ALA A 511 6.51 -18.25 24.95
N LEU A 512 5.27 -18.55 24.54
CA LEU A 512 4.94 -19.78 23.82
C LEU A 512 5.68 -19.85 22.46
N GLY A 513 5.69 -18.76 21.69
CA GLY A 513 6.41 -18.69 20.41
C GLY A 513 7.93 -18.88 20.57
N ALA A 514 8.51 -18.36 21.63
CA ALA A 514 9.94 -18.52 21.93
C ALA A 514 10.33 -19.96 22.30
N LEU A 515 9.41 -20.74 22.86
CA LEU A 515 9.65 -22.17 23.20
C LEU A 515 9.74 -23.05 21.94
N ALA A 516 9.09 -22.66 20.86
CA ALA A 516 9.14 -23.41 19.58
C ALA A 516 10.36 -23.07 18.72
N GLY A 517 11.06 -22.01 19.02
CA GLY A 517 12.27 -21.59 18.30
C GLY A 517 13.57 -22.20 18.86
N ARG A 518 13.45 -23.02 19.89
CA ARG A 518 14.52 -23.84 20.43
C ARG A 518 14.35 -25.29 19.99
#